data_c17c0e62cc5447cf56dc73b5874a5898
#
_entry.id   c17c0e62cc5447cf56dc73b5874a5898
#
_cell.length_a   1.000
_cell.length_b   1.000
_cell.length_c   1.000
_cell.angle_alpha   90.00
_cell.angle_beta   90.00
_cell.angle_gamma   90.00
#
_symmetry.space_group_name_H-M   'P 1'
#
loop_
_entity.id
_entity.type
_entity.pdbx_description
1 polymer ?
#
loop_
_entity_poly.entity_id
_entity_poly.type
_entity_poly.pdbx_seq_one_letter_code
_entity_poly.pdbx_strand_id
1 'polypeptide(L)'
;LAKMNHESKFINGLRYTDETTITVAQMVLAGKVNKDLVKLIEKNGGKAIGLSGIDGSLIKAKKLTNDVDLGFVGEITSVNTELLNLSMNSSYIPVVSSIAIGENDTNSYNINADTCASKIASALKAEKLILLTDVPGVMTDQNNPSTLISTLRLHQIPKLTVDKIIKGGMIPKINCCVESVRMGVKKAHIIDGRIKHSILLELLSEKGIGTEIY
;
A
#
# COMPACT_ATOMS: atom_id res chain seq x y z
N LEU A 1 11.54 -15.48 6.59
CA LEU A 1 11.29 -16.84 6.08
C LEU A 1 12.58 -17.54 5.71
N ALA A 2 13.42 -16.99 4.81
CA ALA A 2 14.68 -17.64 4.38
C ALA A 2 15.61 -18.02 5.55
N LYS A 3 15.75 -17.16 6.57
CA LYS A 3 16.52 -17.48 7.80
C LYS A 3 15.94 -18.61 8.64
N MET A 4 14.68 -18.98 8.39
CA MET A 4 13.98 -20.09 9.04
C MET A 4 13.90 -21.32 8.14
N ASN A 5 14.63 -21.34 7.01
CA ASN A 5 14.57 -22.35 5.98
C ASN A 5 13.15 -22.60 5.45
N HIS A 6 12.30 -21.56 5.48
CA HIS A 6 10.94 -21.61 4.97
C HIS A 6 10.87 -20.96 3.59
N GLU A 7 10.40 -21.70 2.60
CA GLU A 7 10.34 -21.26 1.21
C GLU A 7 9.18 -20.27 0.99
N SER A 8 9.46 -19.17 0.30
CA SER A 8 8.43 -18.20 -0.10
C SER A 8 7.91 -18.50 -1.50
N LYS A 9 6.60 -18.68 -1.64
CA LYS A 9 5.94 -18.90 -2.94
C LYS A 9 5.10 -17.69 -3.30
N PHE A 10 5.12 -17.32 -4.59
CA PHE A 10 4.29 -16.25 -5.13
C PHE A 10 3.39 -16.80 -6.23
N ILE A 11 2.12 -16.43 -6.20
CA ILE A 11 1.11 -16.81 -7.17
C ILE A 11 0.44 -15.52 -7.64
N ASN A 12 0.53 -15.21 -8.93
CA ASN A 12 -0.02 -13.98 -9.52
C ASN A 12 0.38 -12.68 -8.79
N GLY A 13 1.63 -12.63 -8.29
CA GLY A 13 2.15 -11.47 -7.57
C GLY A 13 1.76 -11.39 -6.08
N LEU A 14 0.93 -12.29 -5.59
CA LEU A 14 0.58 -12.42 -4.17
C LEU A 14 1.42 -13.52 -3.52
N ARG A 15 1.86 -13.28 -2.28
CA ARG A 15 2.59 -14.28 -1.51
C ARG A 15 1.61 -15.33 -0.98
N TYR A 16 1.78 -16.59 -1.37
CA TYR A 16 1.13 -17.70 -0.67
C TYR A 16 1.48 -17.63 0.82
N THR A 17 0.48 -17.58 1.66
CA THR A 17 0.64 -17.28 3.08
C THR A 17 0.06 -18.43 3.91
N ASP A 18 0.88 -19.43 4.22
CA ASP A 18 0.54 -20.49 5.17
C ASP A 18 0.62 -19.98 6.63
N GLU A 19 0.35 -20.85 7.59
CA GLU A 19 0.32 -20.53 9.01
C GLU A 19 1.67 -20.01 9.53
N THR A 20 2.78 -20.61 9.08
CA THR A 20 4.12 -20.12 9.40
C THR A 20 4.37 -18.75 8.79
N THR A 21 3.98 -18.56 7.53
CA THR A 21 4.18 -17.30 6.82
C THR A 21 3.37 -16.16 7.43
N ILE A 22 2.10 -16.38 7.84
CA ILE A 22 1.32 -15.31 8.49
C ILE A 22 1.90 -14.94 9.85
N THR A 23 2.35 -15.93 10.63
CA THR A 23 3.01 -15.68 11.92
C THR A 23 4.27 -14.83 11.74
N VAL A 24 5.14 -15.19 10.79
CA VAL A 24 6.36 -14.43 10.50
C VAL A 24 6.04 -13.05 9.93
N ALA A 25 5.05 -12.94 9.04
CA ALA A 25 4.61 -11.65 8.49
C ALA A 25 4.14 -10.71 9.61
N GLN A 26 3.34 -11.19 10.53
CA GLN A 26 2.89 -10.41 11.69
C GLN A 26 4.08 -9.98 12.57
N MET A 27 4.98 -10.88 12.95
CA MET A 27 6.17 -10.54 13.74
C MET A 27 7.05 -9.50 13.04
N VAL A 28 7.26 -9.64 11.74
CA VAL A 28 8.16 -8.75 11.00
C VAL A 28 7.49 -7.43 10.66
N LEU A 29 6.29 -7.46 10.08
CA LEU A 29 5.63 -6.23 9.61
C LEU A 29 5.06 -5.41 10.78
N ALA A 30 4.30 -6.01 11.69
CA ALA A 30 3.70 -5.31 12.82
C ALA A 30 4.69 -5.07 13.97
N GLY A 31 5.65 -5.97 14.16
CA GLY A 31 6.66 -5.86 15.20
C GLY A 31 7.88 -5.05 14.75
N LYS A 32 8.76 -5.68 13.97
CA LYS A 32 10.08 -5.11 13.66
C LYS A 32 10.00 -3.89 12.74
N VAL A 33 9.47 -4.04 11.54
CA VAL A 33 9.49 -2.97 10.50
C VAL A 33 8.68 -1.77 10.96
N ASN A 34 7.48 -2.00 11.48
CA ASN A 34 6.62 -0.95 12.03
C ASN A 34 7.36 -0.12 13.10
N LYS A 35 7.97 -0.79 14.08
CA LYS A 35 8.66 -0.09 15.17
C LYS A 35 9.98 0.56 14.73
N ASP A 36 10.64 0.03 13.71
CA ASP A 36 11.82 0.69 13.13
C ASP A 36 11.43 1.99 12.42
N LEU A 37 10.30 2.04 11.71
CA LEU A 37 9.77 3.26 11.10
C LEU A 37 9.36 4.28 12.16
N VAL A 38 8.65 3.86 13.22
CA VAL A 38 8.31 4.73 14.35
C VAL A 38 9.57 5.37 14.94
N LYS A 39 10.61 4.58 15.23
CA LYS A 39 11.89 5.11 15.74
C LYS A 39 12.53 6.14 14.80
N LEU A 40 12.47 5.90 13.48
CA LEU A 40 13.02 6.84 12.50
C LEU A 40 12.26 8.16 12.47
N ILE A 41 10.93 8.13 12.56
CA ILE A 41 10.10 9.33 12.63
C ILE A 41 10.41 10.10 13.93
N GLU A 42 10.42 9.44 15.08
CA GLU A 42 10.75 10.04 16.39
C GLU A 42 12.15 10.65 16.38
N LYS A 43 13.15 9.96 15.82
CA LYS A 43 14.52 10.46 15.70
C LYS A 43 14.61 11.76 14.89
N ASN A 44 13.68 11.98 13.96
CA ASN A 44 13.62 13.18 13.12
C ASN A 44 12.62 14.23 13.66
N GLY A 45 12.20 14.10 14.92
CA GLY A 45 11.35 15.10 15.60
C GLY A 45 9.84 14.96 15.35
N GLY A 46 9.41 13.91 14.64
CA GLY A 46 7.99 13.58 14.49
C GLY A 46 7.47 12.79 15.70
N LYS A 47 6.17 12.86 15.95
CA LYS A 47 5.49 11.98 16.91
C LYS A 47 4.81 10.85 16.13
N ALA A 48 5.14 9.60 16.42
CA ALA A 48 4.58 8.48 15.68
C ALA A 48 4.00 7.40 16.60
N ILE A 49 2.98 6.72 16.10
CA ILE A 49 2.39 5.55 16.75
C ILE A 49 2.36 4.40 15.76
N GLY A 50 2.87 3.23 16.18
CA GLY A 50 2.86 2.02 15.35
C GLY A 50 1.64 1.16 15.64
N LEU A 51 0.86 0.91 14.60
CA LEU A 51 -0.38 0.14 14.60
C LEU A 51 -0.30 -1.01 13.58
N SER A 52 -1.16 -2.00 13.75
CA SER A 52 -1.50 -2.99 12.73
C SER A 52 -3.00 -2.92 12.44
N GLY A 53 -3.45 -3.58 11.40
CA GLY A 53 -4.89 -3.65 11.14
C GLY A 53 -5.69 -4.39 12.22
N ILE A 54 -5.00 -5.14 13.10
CA ILE A 54 -5.62 -5.83 14.24
C ILE A 54 -6.01 -4.85 15.34
N ASP A 55 -5.19 -3.81 15.58
CA ASP A 55 -5.37 -2.87 16.69
C ASP A 55 -6.69 -2.10 16.53
N GLY A 56 -7.56 -2.17 17.53
CA GLY A 56 -8.89 -1.56 17.49
C GLY A 56 -9.77 -2.05 16.32
N SER A 57 -9.51 -3.24 15.79
CA SER A 57 -10.16 -3.75 14.56
C SER A 57 -10.07 -2.75 13.41
N LEU A 58 -8.92 -2.10 13.26
CA LEU A 58 -8.68 -1.07 12.25
C LEU A 58 -8.91 -1.58 10.84
N ILE A 59 -8.49 -2.83 10.55
CA ILE A 59 -8.73 -3.47 9.26
C ILE A 59 -9.33 -4.86 9.51
N LYS A 60 -10.57 -5.05 9.08
CA LYS A 60 -11.20 -6.38 9.02
C LYS A 60 -11.05 -6.96 7.63
N ALA A 61 -10.83 -8.28 7.59
CA ALA A 61 -10.67 -9.00 6.34
C ALA A 61 -11.35 -10.37 6.42
N LYS A 62 -11.68 -10.90 5.26
CA LYS A 62 -12.03 -12.31 5.06
C LYS A 62 -10.93 -12.97 4.22
N LYS A 63 -10.86 -14.29 4.21
CA LYS A 63 -9.97 -15.03 3.32
C LYS A 63 -10.22 -14.61 1.86
N LEU A 64 -9.16 -14.28 1.13
CA LEU A 64 -9.29 -13.96 -0.29
C LEU A 64 -9.74 -15.19 -1.07
N THR A 65 -10.91 -15.07 -1.71
CA THR A 65 -11.44 -16.12 -2.59
C THR A 65 -10.89 -15.94 -3.99
N ASN A 66 -10.13 -16.91 -4.47
CA ASN A 66 -9.54 -16.91 -5.81
C ASN A 66 -9.56 -18.35 -6.35
N ASP A 67 -9.25 -18.56 -7.64
CA ASP A 67 -9.13 -19.87 -8.28
C ASP A 67 -8.13 -20.80 -7.58
N VAL A 68 -7.12 -20.20 -6.94
CA VAL A 68 -6.10 -20.90 -6.15
C VAL A 68 -6.18 -20.46 -4.70
N ASP A 69 -6.16 -21.41 -3.77
CA ASP A 69 -6.07 -21.10 -2.34
C ASP A 69 -4.71 -20.44 -2.02
N LEU A 70 -4.73 -19.22 -1.52
CA LEU A 70 -3.56 -18.45 -1.14
C LEU A 70 -3.28 -18.49 0.38
N GLY A 71 -3.98 -19.35 1.13
CA GLY A 71 -3.84 -19.45 2.58
C GLY A 71 -4.41 -18.24 3.29
N PHE A 72 -3.64 -17.61 4.18
CA PHE A 72 -4.03 -16.46 4.98
C PHE A 72 -3.82 -15.12 4.26
N VAL A 73 -4.01 -15.09 2.95
CA VAL A 73 -4.15 -13.83 2.21
C VAL A 73 -5.58 -13.33 2.38
N GLY A 74 -5.71 -12.04 2.75
CA GLY A 74 -7.01 -11.44 3.04
C GLY A 74 -7.50 -10.45 2.00
N GLU A 75 -8.83 -10.37 1.89
CA GLU A 75 -9.56 -9.31 1.22
C GLU A 75 -10.19 -8.41 2.29
N ILE A 76 -9.92 -7.11 2.26
CA ILE A 76 -10.44 -6.15 3.23
C ILE A 76 -11.95 -6.00 3.08
N THR A 77 -12.67 -6.20 4.17
CA THR A 77 -14.14 -6.02 4.23
C THR A 77 -14.52 -4.68 4.82
N SER A 78 -13.74 -4.17 5.80
CA SER A 78 -13.98 -2.85 6.38
C SER A 78 -12.70 -2.24 6.95
N VAL A 79 -12.68 -0.90 7.03
CA VAL A 79 -11.64 -0.11 7.69
C VAL A 79 -12.30 0.77 8.74
N ASN A 80 -11.90 0.59 10.01
CA ASN A 80 -12.31 1.46 11.11
C ASN A 80 -11.30 2.61 11.25
N THR A 81 -11.72 3.83 10.91
CA THR A 81 -10.84 5.00 10.94
C THR A 81 -10.76 5.68 12.31
N GLU A 82 -11.51 5.20 13.31
CA GLU A 82 -11.59 5.84 14.64
C GLU A 82 -10.21 6.01 15.28
N LEU A 83 -9.45 4.92 15.37
CA LEU A 83 -8.12 4.93 15.97
C LEU A 83 -7.12 5.80 15.19
N LEU A 84 -7.24 5.84 13.86
CA LEU A 84 -6.42 6.71 13.00
C LEU A 84 -6.75 8.19 13.26
N ASN A 85 -8.02 8.54 13.27
CA ASN A 85 -8.48 9.90 13.53
C ASN A 85 -8.08 10.35 14.95
N LEU A 86 -8.24 9.50 15.97
CA LEU A 86 -7.80 9.78 17.33
C LEU A 86 -6.30 10.08 17.39
N SER A 87 -5.49 9.25 16.72
CA SER A 87 -4.04 9.42 16.68
C SER A 87 -3.65 10.72 15.98
N MET A 88 -4.21 11.00 14.81
CA MET A 88 -3.92 12.21 14.03
C MET A 88 -4.39 13.48 14.75
N ASN A 89 -5.56 13.47 15.36
CA ASN A 89 -6.07 14.60 16.16
C ASN A 89 -5.19 14.89 17.38
N SER A 90 -4.46 13.88 17.88
CA SER A 90 -3.45 14.02 18.92
C SER A 90 -2.05 14.33 18.39
N SER A 91 -1.94 14.70 17.11
CA SER A 91 -0.69 15.05 16.40
C SER A 91 0.31 13.89 16.30
N TYR A 92 -0.17 12.63 16.32
CA TYR A 92 0.65 11.48 16.02
C TYR A 92 0.55 11.10 14.53
N ILE A 93 1.64 10.61 14.00
CA ILE A 93 1.71 9.99 12.65
C ILE A 93 1.44 8.49 12.83
N PRO A 94 0.28 7.96 12.40
CA PRO A 94 0.02 6.53 12.49
C PRO A 94 0.83 5.78 11.42
N VAL A 95 1.61 4.80 11.87
CA VAL A 95 2.36 3.86 11.01
C VAL A 95 1.63 2.52 11.05
N VAL A 96 0.95 2.15 9.98
CA VAL A 96 0.07 0.97 9.95
C VAL A 96 0.72 -0.15 9.14
N SER A 97 0.80 -1.35 9.74
CA SER A 97 1.18 -2.56 8.99
C SER A 97 -0.04 -3.24 8.38
N SER A 98 0.16 -3.87 7.23
CA SER A 98 -0.90 -4.52 6.43
C SER A 98 -1.29 -5.92 6.92
N ILE A 99 -1.41 -6.09 8.24
CA ILE A 99 -1.92 -7.32 8.88
C ILE A 99 -3.31 -7.00 9.42
N ALA A 100 -4.32 -7.71 8.91
CA ALA A 100 -5.72 -7.51 9.29
C ALA A 100 -6.23 -8.60 10.23
N ILE A 101 -7.31 -8.31 10.96
CA ILE A 101 -8.05 -9.32 11.75
C ILE A 101 -9.19 -9.90 10.92
N GLY A 102 -9.48 -11.18 11.11
CA GLY A 102 -10.63 -11.83 10.51
C GLY A 102 -11.95 -11.20 10.92
N GLU A 103 -12.86 -11.01 9.96
CA GLU A 103 -14.19 -10.44 10.23
C GLU A 103 -15.09 -11.41 11.01
N ASN A 104 -15.04 -12.69 10.63
CA ASN A 104 -15.89 -13.75 11.18
C ASN A 104 -15.09 -14.88 11.85
N ASP A 105 -13.80 -14.69 12.02
CA ASP A 105 -12.90 -15.64 12.66
C ASP A 105 -11.81 -14.89 13.47
N THR A 106 -10.91 -15.61 14.12
CA THR A 106 -9.82 -15.05 14.92
C THR A 106 -8.48 -15.03 14.20
N ASN A 107 -8.47 -15.33 12.90
CA ASN A 107 -7.24 -15.40 12.13
C ASN A 107 -6.67 -14.01 11.83
N SER A 108 -5.36 -13.96 11.68
CA SER A 108 -4.70 -12.82 11.05
C SER A 108 -4.61 -13.04 9.55
N TYR A 109 -4.76 -11.97 8.77
CA TYR A 109 -4.65 -12.02 7.32
C TYR A 109 -3.56 -11.06 6.82
N ASN A 110 -2.76 -11.57 5.89
CA ASN A 110 -1.76 -10.78 5.16
C ASN A 110 -2.45 -10.05 4.01
N ILE A 111 -2.41 -8.73 4.04
CA ILE A 111 -3.02 -7.87 3.02
C ILE A 111 -1.92 -7.31 2.12
N ASN A 112 -2.17 -7.25 0.80
CA ASN A 112 -1.29 -6.52 -0.11
C ASN A 112 -1.17 -5.05 0.34
N ALA A 113 0.06 -4.53 0.41
CA ALA A 113 0.32 -3.21 0.98
C ALA A 113 -0.32 -2.07 0.17
N ASP A 114 -0.31 -2.13 -1.16
CA ASP A 114 -0.94 -1.12 -2.02
C ASP A 114 -2.46 -1.12 -1.81
N THR A 115 -3.07 -2.31 -1.74
CA THR A 115 -4.50 -2.47 -1.45
C THR A 115 -4.84 -1.94 -0.05
N CYS A 116 -4.02 -2.24 0.95
CA CYS A 116 -4.21 -1.75 2.31
C CYS A 116 -4.17 -0.22 2.36
N ALA A 117 -3.14 0.38 1.76
CA ALA A 117 -3.00 1.84 1.68
C ALA A 117 -4.18 2.49 0.95
N SER A 118 -4.61 1.91 -0.18
CA SER A 118 -5.76 2.37 -0.96
C SER A 118 -7.05 2.38 -0.13
N LYS A 119 -7.35 1.30 0.58
CA LYS A 119 -8.57 1.18 1.40
C LYS A 119 -8.56 2.14 2.59
N ILE A 120 -7.41 2.30 3.26
CA ILE A 120 -7.26 3.28 4.35
C ILE A 120 -7.44 4.70 3.83
N ALA A 121 -6.76 5.06 2.73
CA ALA A 121 -6.87 6.38 2.12
C ALA A 121 -8.30 6.71 1.71
N SER A 122 -9.02 5.74 1.12
CA SER A 122 -10.43 5.88 0.74
C SER A 122 -11.34 6.07 1.95
N ALA A 123 -11.15 5.27 3.01
CA ALA A 123 -11.94 5.38 4.24
C ALA A 123 -11.74 6.71 4.96
N LEU A 124 -10.52 7.25 4.94
CA LEU A 124 -10.17 8.57 5.49
C LEU A 124 -10.57 9.73 4.56
N LYS A 125 -10.98 9.46 3.32
CA LYS A 125 -11.13 10.47 2.26
C LYS A 125 -9.89 11.35 2.15
N ALA A 126 -8.73 10.69 2.12
CA ALA A 126 -7.44 11.35 2.11
C ALA A 126 -7.30 12.31 0.93
N GLU A 127 -6.57 13.38 1.13
CA GLU A 127 -6.29 14.33 0.06
C GLU A 127 -5.39 13.69 -1.01
N LYS A 128 -4.41 12.92 -0.57
CA LYS A 128 -3.44 12.25 -1.45
C LYS A 128 -3.15 10.82 -0.97
N LEU A 129 -3.05 9.90 -1.92
CA LEU A 129 -2.45 8.58 -1.73
C LEU A 129 -1.10 8.57 -2.47
N ILE A 130 -0.01 8.20 -1.79
CA ILE A 130 1.31 8.12 -2.41
C ILE A 130 1.81 6.68 -2.29
N LEU A 131 1.98 6.00 -3.42
CA LEU A 131 2.61 4.68 -3.50
C LEU A 131 4.09 4.85 -3.80
N LEU A 132 4.92 4.48 -2.82
CA LEU A 132 6.38 4.40 -2.98
C LEU A 132 6.74 3.07 -3.60
N THR A 133 7.40 3.11 -4.76
CA THR A 133 7.72 1.92 -5.56
C THR A 133 9.21 1.87 -5.91
N ASP A 134 9.60 0.87 -6.66
CA ASP A 134 10.93 0.71 -7.24
C ASP A 134 11.00 1.14 -8.73
N VAL A 135 9.99 1.86 -9.20
CA VAL A 135 9.92 2.41 -10.56
C VAL A 135 9.52 3.89 -10.50
N PRO A 136 9.96 4.72 -11.46
CA PRO A 136 9.66 6.16 -11.47
C PRO A 136 8.17 6.50 -11.52
N GLY A 137 7.36 5.66 -12.15
CA GLY A 137 5.94 5.87 -12.40
C GLY A 137 5.52 5.16 -13.67
N VAL A 138 4.48 5.65 -14.35
CA VAL A 138 4.03 5.13 -15.64
C VAL A 138 4.87 5.73 -16.75
N MET A 139 5.55 4.90 -17.53
CA MET A 139 6.40 5.31 -18.66
C MET A 139 5.92 4.65 -19.94
N THR A 140 5.94 5.37 -21.06
CA THR A 140 5.62 4.77 -22.37
C THR A 140 6.73 3.85 -22.86
N ASP A 141 7.97 4.10 -22.50
CA ASP A 141 9.12 3.22 -22.66
C ASP A 141 9.87 3.07 -21.35
N GLN A 142 9.87 1.86 -20.79
CA GLN A 142 10.51 1.56 -19.50
C GLN A 142 12.03 1.76 -19.48
N ASN A 143 12.67 1.79 -20.65
CA ASN A 143 14.11 2.01 -20.77
C ASN A 143 14.48 3.49 -20.95
N ASN A 144 13.48 4.37 -21.11
CA ASN A 144 13.70 5.79 -21.33
C ASN A 144 12.97 6.64 -20.25
N PRO A 145 13.68 7.14 -19.23
CA PRO A 145 13.08 7.95 -18.15
C PRO A 145 12.39 9.23 -18.66
N SER A 146 12.77 9.77 -19.83
CA SER A 146 12.13 10.97 -20.38
C SER A 146 10.70 10.72 -20.88
N THR A 147 10.27 9.46 -20.92
CA THR A 147 8.91 9.06 -21.32
C THR A 147 7.95 8.91 -20.15
N LEU A 148 8.33 9.38 -18.96
CA LEU A 148 7.48 9.39 -17.78
C LEU A 148 6.22 10.25 -18.03
N ILE A 149 5.07 9.65 -17.76
CA ILE A 149 3.77 10.32 -17.80
C ILE A 149 3.57 10.96 -16.42
N SER A 150 3.83 12.26 -16.31
CA SER A 150 3.71 12.98 -15.04
C SER A 150 2.28 13.07 -14.52
N THR A 151 1.29 13.07 -15.44
CA THR A 151 -0.13 13.24 -15.09
C THR A 151 -0.99 12.29 -15.90
N LEU A 152 -1.88 11.58 -15.23
CA LEU A 152 -2.73 10.56 -15.84
C LEU A 152 -4.17 10.68 -15.33
N ARG A 153 -5.10 10.99 -16.23
CA ARG A 153 -6.54 11.02 -15.92
C ARG A 153 -7.14 9.62 -16.00
N LEU A 154 -8.13 9.35 -15.15
CA LEU A 154 -8.78 8.02 -15.09
C LEU A 154 -9.25 7.49 -16.44
N HIS A 155 -9.79 8.35 -17.31
CA HIS A 155 -10.30 7.94 -18.62
C HIS A 155 -9.21 7.52 -19.61
N GLN A 156 -7.95 7.86 -19.39
CA GLN A 156 -6.82 7.51 -20.24
C GLN A 156 -6.28 6.09 -19.94
N ILE A 157 -6.52 5.58 -18.73
CA ILE A 157 -5.97 4.32 -18.24
C ILE A 157 -6.36 3.12 -19.12
N PRO A 158 -7.64 2.94 -19.52
CA PRO A 158 -8.02 1.80 -20.37
C PRO A 158 -7.22 1.73 -21.66
N LYS A 159 -7.00 2.87 -22.33
CA LYS A 159 -6.20 2.94 -23.55
C LYS A 159 -4.75 2.51 -23.30
N LEU A 160 -4.12 3.04 -22.27
CA LEU A 160 -2.73 2.70 -21.93
C LEU A 160 -2.56 1.23 -21.52
N THR A 161 -3.62 0.61 -21.01
CA THR A 161 -3.63 -0.83 -20.71
C THR A 161 -3.74 -1.66 -22.01
N VAL A 162 -4.61 -1.27 -22.93
CA VAL A 162 -4.72 -1.93 -24.26
C VAL A 162 -3.42 -1.79 -25.04
N ASP A 163 -2.80 -0.60 -25.02
CA ASP A 163 -1.52 -0.31 -25.68
C ASP A 163 -0.31 -0.97 -24.98
N LYS A 164 -0.55 -1.78 -23.91
CA LYS A 164 0.48 -2.49 -23.12
C LYS A 164 1.55 -1.58 -22.48
N ILE A 165 1.24 -0.30 -22.29
CA ILE A 165 2.07 0.64 -21.54
C ILE A 165 1.93 0.32 -20.05
N ILE A 166 0.68 0.15 -19.57
CA ILE A 166 0.40 -0.36 -18.21
C ILE A 166 0.37 -1.87 -18.28
N LYS A 167 1.39 -2.54 -17.71
CA LYS A 167 1.57 -4.00 -17.77
C LYS A 167 2.20 -4.55 -16.49
N GLY A 168 2.10 -5.88 -16.33
CA GLY A 168 2.75 -6.61 -15.22
C GLY A 168 2.39 -6.03 -13.84
N GLY A 169 3.40 -5.83 -13.00
CA GLY A 169 3.24 -5.32 -11.63
C GLY A 169 2.70 -3.88 -11.52
N MET A 170 2.66 -3.12 -12.63
CA MET A 170 2.04 -1.79 -12.65
C MET A 170 0.51 -1.85 -12.63
N ILE A 171 -0.09 -2.91 -13.21
CA ILE A 171 -1.56 -3.06 -13.28
C ILE A 171 -2.21 -2.99 -11.89
N PRO A 172 -1.83 -3.81 -10.90
CA PRO A 172 -2.43 -3.74 -9.56
C PRO A 172 -2.23 -2.38 -8.88
N LYS A 173 -1.08 -1.72 -9.08
CA LYS A 173 -0.81 -0.38 -8.51
C LYS A 173 -1.74 0.68 -9.11
N ILE A 174 -1.88 0.68 -10.42
CA ILE A 174 -2.83 1.58 -11.11
C ILE A 174 -4.27 1.31 -10.66
N ASN A 175 -4.67 0.04 -10.52
CA ASN A 175 -6.01 -0.31 -10.05
C ASN A 175 -6.26 0.22 -8.64
N CYS A 176 -5.29 0.11 -7.72
CA CYS A 176 -5.38 0.69 -6.37
C CYS A 176 -5.54 2.21 -6.42
N CYS A 177 -4.77 2.91 -7.27
CA CYS A 177 -4.89 4.36 -7.45
C CYS A 177 -6.27 4.74 -8.01
N VAL A 178 -6.73 4.06 -9.08
CA VAL A 178 -8.06 4.28 -9.69
C VAL A 178 -9.19 4.09 -8.67
N GLU A 179 -9.14 2.98 -7.93
CA GLU A 179 -10.13 2.70 -6.90
C GLU A 179 -10.15 3.80 -5.83
N SER A 180 -8.97 4.20 -5.34
CA SER A 180 -8.86 5.26 -4.34
C SER A 180 -9.47 6.58 -4.82
N VAL A 181 -9.17 7.01 -6.04
CA VAL A 181 -9.71 8.25 -6.60
C VAL A 181 -11.22 8.15 -6.77
N ARG A 182 -11.74 7.02 -7.29
CA ARG A 182 -13.19 6.78 -7.40
C ARG A 182 -13.91 6.79 -6.06
N MET A 183 -13.22 6.37 -4.99
CA MET A 183 -13.75 6.34 -3.62
C MET A 183 -13.58 7.66 -2.87
N GLY A 184 -13.07 8.71 -3.52
CA GLY A 184 -13.05 10.07 -2.98
C GLY A 184 -11.68 10.59 -2.52
N VAL A 185 -10.59 9.86 -2.73
CA VAL A 185 -9.22 10.41 -2.64
C VAL A 185 -9.04 11.40 -3.79
N LYS A 186 -8.57 12.62 -3.52
CA LYS A 186 -8.48 13.65 -4.57
C LYS A 186 -7.44 13.30 -5.64
N LYS A 187 -6.28 12.76 -5.23
CA LYS A 187 -5.17 12.42 -6.11
C LYS A 187 -4.42 11.20 -5.59
N ALA A 188 -3.94 10.36 -6.49
CA ALA A 188 -3.04 9.27 -6.17
C ALA A 188 -1.73 9.43 -6.93
N HIS A 189 -0.61 9.08 -6.32
CA HIS A 189 0.72 9.24 -6.89
C HIS A 189 1.48 7.91 -6.86
N ILE A 190 2.20 7.61 -7.92
CA ILE A 190 3.16 6.50 -7.99
C ILE A 190 4.54 7.12 -8.18
N ILE A 191 5.45 6.92 -7.23
CA ILE A 191 6.78 7.52 -7.25
C ILE A 191 7.88 6.51 -6.90
N ASP A 192 9.10 6.79 -7.33
CA ASP A 192 10.27 5.99 -6.96
C ASP A 192 10.72 6.31 -5.53
N GLY A 193 10.49 5.37 -4.62
CA GLY A 193 10.87 5.49 -3.21
C GLY A 193 12.39 5.37 -2.97
N ARG A 194 13.19 5.00 -3.98
CA ARG A 194 14.66 4.93 -3.89
C ARG A 194 15.31 6.30 -4.06
N ILE A 195 14.59 7.27 -4.62
CA ILE A 195 15.06 8.64 -4.76
C ILE A 195 15.02 9.32 -3.39
N LYS A 196 16.15 9.89 -2.97
CA LYS A 196 16.22 10.60 -1.70
C LYS A 196 15.25 11.79 -1.68
N HIS A 197 14.45 11.89 -0.62
CA HIS A 197 13.43 12.94 -0.45
C HIS A 197 12.30 12.89 -1.52
N SER A 198 12.03 11.72 -2.12
CA SER A 198 11.06 11.57 -3.20
C SER A 198 9.67 12.14 -2.86
N ILE A 199 9.17 11.94 -1.65
CA ILE A 199 7.88 12.49 -1.21
C ILE A 199 7.89 14.03 -1.25
N LEU A 200 8.95 14.67 -0.75
CA LEU A 200 9.07 16.12 -0.76
C LEU A 200 9.16 16.65 -2.19
N LEU A 201 9.97 16.00 -3.04
CA LEU A 201 10.09 16.36 -4.44
C LEU A 201 8.75 16.26 -5.17
N GLU A 202 8.00 15.19 -4.95
CA GLU A 202 6.67 15.02 -5.56
C GLU A 202 5.66 16.07 -5.10
N LEU A 203 5.65 16.39 -3.81
CA LEU A 203 4.62 17.26 -3.24
C LEU A 203 4.92 18.75 -3.37
N LEU A 204 6.20 19.14 -3.42
CA LEU A 204 6.64 20.54 -3.32
C LEU A 204 7.23 21.09 -4.61
N SER A 205 7.50 20.27 -5.63
CA SER A 205 7.95 20.76 -6.93
C SER A 205 6.78 20.91 -7.91
N GLU A 206 6.89 21.82 -8.86
CA GLU A 206 5.82 22.09 -9.83
C GLU A 206 5.48 20.90 -10.73
N LYS A 207 6.49 20.09 -11.10
CA LYS A 207 6.32 18.97 -12.04
C LYS A 207 6.19 17.62 -11.36
N GLY A 208 6.52 17.53 -10.06
CA GLY A 208 6.66 16.23 -9.40
C GLY A 208 7.82 15.40 -9.98
N ILE A 209 7.96 14.16 -9.52
CA ILE A 209 8.95 13.17 -9.99
C ILE A 209 8.34 11.85 -10.41
N GLY A 210 7.05 11.69 -10.23
CA GLY A 210 6.30 10.47 -10.47
C GLY A 210 5.13 10.64 -11.42
N THR A 211 4.12 9.79 -11.25
CA THR A 211 2.86 9.87 -11.98
C THR A 211 1.73 10.22 -11.02
N GLU A 212 1.12 11.38 -11.21
CA GLU A 212 -0.11 11.79 -10.53
C GLU A 212 -1.34 11.25 -11.29
N ILE A 213 -2.32 10.70 -10.57
CA ILE A 213 -3.55 10.10 -11.09
C ILE A 213 -4.75 10.79 -10.45
N TYR A 214 -5.70 11.29 -11.26
CA TYR A 214 -6.94 11.93 -10.81
C TYR A 214 -8.09 11.77 -11.81
#